data_e37f18509aff32caf35bdc17153beb5d
#
_entry.id   e37f18509aff32caf35bdc17153beb5d
#
_cell.length_a   1.000
_cell.length_b   1.000
_cell.length_c   1.000
_cell.angle_alpha   90.00
_cell.angle_beta   90.00
_cell.angle_gamma   90.00
#
_symmetry.space_group_name_H-M   'P 1'
#
loop_
_entity.id
_entity.type
_entity.pdbx_description
1 polymer ?
#
loop_
_entity_poly.entity_id
_entity_poly.type
_entity_poly.pdbx_seq_one_letter_code
_entity_poly.pdbx_strand_id
1 'polypeptide(L)'
;MKKIECYQPRGIVKMLIYLFLFWTVICCVSVISNNDYFIEGIVCSIFFDMTIFLTIFGILVYKITATDECIIIRKWYGRRVKVKLDDITKVVFATLSGKPVDATRIHIYKGKKKVLSLDPVMENYDKMKNYLLDHIGEEKIEIIT
;
A
#
# COMPACT_ATOMS: atom_id res chain seq x y z
N MET A 1 22.89 10.58 6.28
CA MET A 1 21.41 10.45 6.47
C MET A 1 20.97 9.10 5.92
N LYS A 2 20.56 8.21 6.79
CA LYS A 2 20.08 6.87 6.38
C LYS A 2 18.61 7.00 5.96
N LYS A 3 18.33 6.84 4.67
CA LYS A 3 16.98 6.93 4.12
C LYS A 3 16.46 5.50 3.91
N ILE A 4 15.34 5.16 4.55
CA ILE A 4 14.66 3.89 4.38
C ILE A 4 13.37 4.12 3.60
N GLU A 5 13.16 3.35 2.56
CA GLU A 5 11.99 3.43 1.70
C GLU A 5 11.23 2.11 1.74
N CYS A 6 9.91 2.20 2.00
CA CYS A 6 8.99 1.08 2.01
C CYS A 6 7.88 1.35 0.99
N TYR A 7 7.55 0.36 0.17
CA TYR A 7 6.57 0.49 -0.91
C TYR A 7 5.80 -0.82 -1.13
N GLN A 8 4.73 -0.75 -1.89
CA GLN A 8 3.90 -1.91 -2.19
C GLN A 8 4.68 -2.93 -3.05
N PRO A 9 4.43 -4.24 -2.87
CA PRO A 9 5.15 -5.27 -3.60
C PRO A 9 4.94 -5.14 -5.11
N ARG A 10 6.02 -5.14 -5.86
CA ARG A 10 5.99 -5.09 -7.33
C ARG A 10 5.26 -6.29 -7.95
N GLY A 11 5.20 -7.41 -7.24
CA GLY A 11 4.44 -8.59 -7.65
C GLY A 11 2.96 -8.31 -7.85
N ILE A 12 2.35 -7.49 -6.98
CA ILE A 12 0.94 -7.08 -7.09
C ILE A 12 0.71 -6.30 -8.38
N VAL A 13 1.62 -5.37 -8.72
CA VAL A 13 1.52 -4.58 -9.95
C VAL A 13 1.59 -5.48 -11.19
N LYS A 14 2.51 -6.44 -11.21
CA LYS A 14 2.62 -7.41 -12.31
C LYS A 14 1.33 -8.22 -12.46
N MET A 15 0.79 -8.74 -11.35
CA MET A 15 -0.46 -9.50 -11.35
C MET A 15 -1.63 -8.67 -11.91
N LEU A 16 -1.75 -7.40 -11.51
CA LEU A 16 -2.78 -6.49 -12.01
C LEU A 16 -2.62 -6.19 -13.50
N ILE A 17 -1.38 -6.05 -14.00
CA ILE A 17 -1.12 -5.88 -15.43
C ILE A 17 -1.57 -7.12 -16.23
N TYR A 18 -1.26 -8.34 -15.75
CA TYR A 18 -1.73 -9.56 -16.42
C TYR A 18 -3.25 -9.68 -16.39
N LEU A 19 -3.89 -9.33 -15.28
CA LEU A 19 -5.35 -9.31 -15.17
C LEU A 19 -5.98 -8.31 -16.14
N PHE A 20 -5.39 -7.12 -16.26
CA PHE A 20 -5.79 -6.09 -17.22
C PHE A 20 -5.72 -6.61 -18.66
N LEU A 21 -4.58 -7.17 -19.08
CA LEU A 21 -4.40 -7.71 -20.41
C LEU A 21 -5.37 -8.84 -20.71
N PHE A 22 -5.56 -9.76 -19.76
CA PHE A 22 -6.50 -10.87 -19.91
C PHE A 22 -7.94 -10.38 -20.10
N TRP A 23 -8.37 -9.40 -19.28
CA TRP A 23 -9.70 -8.82 -19.38
C TRP A 23 -9.91 -8.08 -20.70
N THR A 24 -8.94 -7.29 -21.15
CA THR A 24 -9.00 -6.57 -22.43
C THR A 24 -9.18 -7.55 -23.61
N VAL A 25 -8.46 -8.68 -23.59
CA VAL A 25 -8.63 -9.72 -24.63
C VAL A 25 -10.06 -10.31 -24.62
N ILE A 26 -10.60 -10.63 -23.44
CA ILE A 26 -11.97 -11.15 -23.31
C ILE A 26 -12.97 -10.12 -23.86
N CYS A 27 -12.84 -8.86 -23.50
CA CYS A 27 -13.72 -7.80 -23.99
C CYS A 27 -13.64 -7.64 -25.51
N CYS A 28 -12.43 -7.66 -26.09
CA CYS A 28 -12.26 -7.60 -27.55
C CYS A 28 -12.95 -8.77 -28.25
N VAL A 29 -12.77 -9.99 -27.75
CA VAL A 29 -13.42 -11.18 -28.34
C VAL A 29 -14.94 -11.09 -28.21
N SER A 30 -15.46 -10.67 -27.08
CA SER A 30 -16.91 -10.52 -26.84
C SER A 30 -17.54 -9.47 -27.77
N VAL A 31 -16.86 -8.36 -27.97
CA VAL A 31 -17.29 -7.27 -28.86
C VAL A 31 -17.32 -7.74 -30.33
N ILE A 32 -16.34 -8.52 -30.77
CA ILE A 32 -16.30 -9.06 -32.14
C ILE A 32 -17.40 -10.13 -32.39
N SER A 33 -17.70 -10.91 -31.34
CA SER A 33 -18.63 -12.05 -31.46
C SER A 33 -20.10 -11.67 -31.36
N ASN A 34 -20.46 -10.51 -30.80
CA ASN A 34 -21.84 -10.17 -30.50
C ASN A 34 -22.15 -8.67 -30.77
N ASN A 35 -22.72 -8.40 -31.96
CA ASN A 35 -22.99 -7.03 -32.41
C ASN A 35 -24.08 -6.30 -31.59
N ASP A 36 -25.02 -7.06 -30.96
CA ASP A 36 -26.20 -6.47 -30.30
C ASP A 36 -25.84 -5.72 -29.00
N TYR A 37 -24.73 -6.11 -28.32
CA TYR A 37 -24.27 -5.50 -27.07
C TYR A 37 -22.93 -4.74 -27.22
N PHE A 38 -22.61 -4.34 -28.44
CA PHE A 38 -21.32 -3.74 -28.78
C PHE A 38 -21.01 -2.47 -27.93
N ILE A 39 -21.95 -1.55 -27.85
CA ILE A 39 -21.76 -0.26 -27.14
C ILE A 39 -21.66 -0.48 -25.64
N GLU A 40 -22.54 -1.30 -25.07
CA GLU A 40 -22.51 -1.61 -23.62
C GLU A 40 -21.23 -2.33 -23.21
N GLY A 41 -20.76 -3.27 -24.01
CA GLY A 41 -19.50 -3.96 -23.78
C GLY A 41 -18.30 -3.03 -23.80
N ILE A 42 -18.24 -2.08 -24.74
CA ILE A 42 -17.15 -1.07 -24.78
C ILE A 42 -17.20 -0.18 -23.56
N VAL A 43 -18.37 0.34 -23.17
CA VAL A 43 -18.50 1.22 -22.02
C VAL A 43 -18.07 0.51 -20.74
N CYS A 44 -18.53 -0.72 -20.51
CA CYS A 44 -18.10 -1.52 -19.34
C CYS A 44 -16.59 -1.77 -19.33
N SER A 45 -16.00 -2.06 -20.48
CA SER A 45 -14.55 -2.28 -20.61
C SER A 45 -13.76 -1.04 -20.23
N ILE A 46 -14.14 0.13 -20.73
CA ILE A 46 -13.48 1.41 -20.43
C ILE A 46 -13.50 1.69 -18.93
N PHE A 47 -14.65 1.50 -18.27
CA PHE A 47 -14.76 1.71 -16.82
C PHE A 47 -13.87 0.76 -16.02
N PHE A 48 -13.83 -0.51 -16.41
CA PHE A 48 -12.99 -1.52 -15.75
C PHE A 48 -11.51 -1.22 -15.93
N ASP A 49 -11.09 -0.90 -17.16
CA ASP A 49 -9.71 -0.57 -17.49
C ASP A 49 -9.25 0.68 -16.75
N MET A 50 -10.09 1.72 -16.66
CA MET A 50 -9.81 2.93 -15.91
C MET A 50 -9.64 2.65 -14.42
N THR A 51 -10.48 1.76 -13.85
CA THR A 51 -10.40 1.36 -12.44
C THR A 51 -9.09 0.63 -12.14
N ILE A 52 -8.69 -0.32 -12.99
CA ILE A 52 -7.40 -1.03 -12.85
C ILE A 52 -6.24 -0.06 -12.99
N PHE A 53 -6.28 0.84 -13.99
CA PHE A 53 -5.23 1.84 -14.19
C PHE A 53 -5.06 2.73 -12.97
N LEU A 54 -6.14 3.26 -12.40
CA LEU A 54 -6.11 4.08 -11.18
C LEU A 54 -5.56 3.29 -9.98
N THR A 55 -5.87 2.01 -9.87
CA THR A 55 -5.37 1.13 -8.82
C THR A 55 -3.87 0.92 -8.96
N ILE A 56 -3.38 0.59 -10.15
CA ILE A 56 -1.94 0.43 -10.44
C ILE A 56 -1.21 1.73 -10.14
N PHE A 57 -1.73 2.86 -10.63
CA PHE A 57 -1.15 4.18 -10.37
C PHE A 57 -1.07 4.47 -8.87
N GLY A 58 -2.13 4.20 -8.12
CA GLY A 58 -2.16 4.37 -6.66
C GLY A 58 -1.10 3.53 -5.95
N ILE A 59 -0.92 2.27 -6.35
CA ILE A 59 0.10 1.36 -5.80
C ILE A 59 1.51 1.88 -6.10
N LEU A 60 1.78 2.32 -7.31
CA LEU A 60 3.10 2.83 -7.72
C LEU A 60 3.46 4.16 -7.04
N VAL A 61 2.46 4.99 -6.79
CA VAL A 61 2.64 6.30 -6.12
C VAL A 61 2.81 6.15 -4.62
N TYR A 62 2.18 5.13 -4.01
CA TYR A 62 2.23 4.92 -2.56
C TYR A 62 3.64 4.55 -2.10
N LYS A 63 4.20 5.38 -1.21
CA LYS A 63 5.56 5.20 -0.70
C LYS A 63 5.67 5.79 0.69
N ILE A 64 6.40 5.08 1.54
CA ILE A 64 6.75 5.54 2.87
C ILE A 64 8.26 5.70 2.91
N THR A 65 8.73 6.85 3.35
CA THR A 65 10.14 7.16 3.47
C THR A 65 10.43 7.59 4.90
N ALA A 66 11.29 6.88 5.60
CA ALA A 66 11.80 7.27 6.90
C ALA A 66 13.17 7.95 6.73
N THR A 67 13.36 9.04 7.45
CA THR A 67 14.61 9.79 7.59
C THR A 67 14.88 9.99 9.07
N ASP A 68 16.09 10.38 9.45
CA ASP A 68 16.49 10.52 10.87
C ASP A 68 15.57 11.43 11.71
N GLU A 69 14.76 12.30 11.09
CA GLU A 69 13.89 13.25 11.78
C GLU A 69 12.39 13.00 11.59
N CYS A 70 12.00 12.34 10.51
CA CYS A 70 10.60 12.26 10.15
C CYS A 70 10.27 11.09 9.22
N ILE A 71 9.00 10.71 9.24
CA ILE A 71 8.41 9.75 8.29
C ILE A 71 7.56 10.53 7.28
N ILE A 72 7.86 10.37 6.00
CA ILE A 72 7.13 10.97 4.89
C ILE A 72 6.28 9.88 4.22
N ILE A 73 4.98 10.08 4.23
CA ILE A 73 4.01 9.17 3.64
C ILE A 73 3.51 9.81 2.35
N ARG A 74 3.77 9.19 1.21
CA ARG A 74 3.15 9.57 -0.05
C ARG A 74 1.92 8.69 -0.28
N LYS A 75 0.75 9.30 -0.19
CA LYS A 75 -0.52 8.58 -0.37
C LYS A 75 -0.76 8.24 -1.84
N TRP A 76 -1.63 7.27 -2.11
CA TRP A 76 -1.98 6.78 -3.44
C TRP A 76 -2.42 7.87 -4.43
N TYR A 77 -3.02 8.97 -3.94
CA TYR A 77 -3.41 10.14 -4.73
C TYR A 77 -2.32 11.25 -4.77
N GLY A 78 -1.07 10.91 -4.46
CA GLY A 78 0.09 11.78 -4.58
C GLY A 78 0.34 12.75 -3.43
N ARG A 79 -0.62 12.97 -2.51
CA ARG A 79 -0.43 13.85 -1.34
C ARG A 79 0.66 13.32 -0.41
N ARG A 80 1.53 14.21 0.04
CA ARG A 80 2.58 13.90 1.02
C ARG A 80 2.14 14.33 2.41
N VAL A 81 2.32 13.45 3.38
CA VAL A 81 2.10 13.72 4.80
C VAL A 81 3.43 13.52 5.50
N LYS A 82 3.95 14.54 6.16
CA LYS A 82 5.18 14.50 6.96
C LYS A 82 4.79 14.35 8.43
N VAL A 83 5.35 13.36 9.11
CA VAL A 83 5.16 13.10 10.54
C VAL A 83 6.55 13.13 11.18
N LYS A 84 6.78 14.04 12.12
CA LYS A 84 8.02 14.08 12.90
C LYS A 84 8.04 12.88 13.86
N LEU A 85 9.21 12.34 14.17
CA LEU A 85 9.35 11.23 15.11
C LEU A 85 8.87 11.63 16.52
N ASP A 86 9.13 12.86 16.93
CA ASP A 86 8.69 13.40 18.22
C ASP A 86 7.16 13.46 18.35
N ASP A 87 6.47 13.69 17.23
CA ASP A 87 5.00 13.77 17.19
C ASP A 87 4.33 12.39 17.31
N ILE A 88 5.09 11.30 17.20
CA ILE A 88 4.57 9.94 17.33
C ILE A 88 4.30 9.67 18.80
N THR A 89 3.03 9.39 19.10
CA THR A 89 2.61 9.12 20.48
C THR A 89 2.59 7.63 20.78
N LYS A 90 2.33 6.78 19.77
CA LYS A 90 2.18 5.34 19.96
C LYS A 90 2.49 4.59 18.66
N VAL A 91 3.18 3.47 18.78
CA VAL A 91 3.39 2.48 17.71
C VAL A 91 2.85 1.14 18.18
N VAL A 92 1.90 0.59 17.45
CA VAL A 92 1.24 -0.68 17.79
C VAL A 92 1.68 -1.75 16.80
N PHE A 93 2.23 -2.82 17.34
CA PHE A 93 2.55 -4.04 16.60
C PHE A 93 1.42 -5.03 16.82
N ALA A 94 0.54 -5.18 15.83
CA ALA A 94 -0.61 -6.08 15.88
C ALA A 94 -0.32 -7.37 15.12
N THR A 95 -0.37 -8.50 15.81
CA THR A 95 -0.24 -9.83 15.20
C THR A 95 -1.49 -10.15 14.38
N LEU A 96 -1.30 -10.63 13.16
CA LEU A 96 -2.42 -11.01 12.28
C LEU A 96 -2.89 -12.42 12.63
N SER A 97 -4.11 -12.54 13.17
CA SER A 97 -4.74 -13.85 13.47
C SER A 97 -4.68 -14.80 12.27
N GLY A 98 -4.25 -16.04 12.52
CA GLY A 98 -4.18 -17.10 11.51
C GLY A 98 -2.99 -17.03 10.55
N LYS A 99 -2.02 -16.13 10.79
CA LYS A 99 -0.77 -16.06 10.05
C LYS A 99 0.42 -16.43 10.94
N PRO A 100 1.59 -16.76 10.35
CA PRO A 100 2.81 -17.01 11.14
C PRO A 100 3.10 -15.84 12.09
N VAL A 101 3.72 -16.16 13.22
CA VAL A 101 4.02 -15.20 14.32
C VAL A 101 4.76 -13.93 13.83
N ASP A 102 5.47 -14.03 12.71
CA ASP A 102 6.22 -12.90 12.13
C ASP A 102 5.37 -11.93 11.30
N ALA A 103 4.10 -12.26 11.02
CA ALA A 103 3.21 -11.41 10.22
C ALA A 103 2.55 -10.35 11.09
N THR A 104 3.31 -9.36 11.52
CA THR A 104 2.87 -8.26 12.38
C THR A 104 2.58 -7.00 11.56
N ARG A 105 1.38 -6.44 11.71
CA ARG A 105 1.04 -5.13 11.13
C ARG A 105 1.43 -4.02 12.08
N ILE A 106 2.10 -2.99 11.58
CA ILE A 106 2.54 -1.86 12.40
C ILE A 106 1.60 -0.67 12.16
N HIS A 107 1.03 -0.13 13.23
CA HIS A 107 0.21 1.08 13.20
C HIS A 107 0.90 2.20 13.95
N ILE A 108 1.03 3.37 13.32
CA ILE A 108 1.64 4.55 13.90
C ILE A 108 0.56 5.60 14.18
N TYR A 109 0.57 6.14 15.41
CA TYR A 109 -0.40 7.11 15.90
C TYR A 109 0.26 8.45 16.24
N LYS A 110 -0.46 9.53 15.92
CA LYS A 110 -0.21 10.89 16.39
C LYS A 110 -1.41 11.33 17.23
N GLY A 111 -1.27 11.38 18.54
CA GLY A 111 -2.40 11.49 19.47
C GLY A 111 -3.35 10.30 19.32
N LYS A 112 -4.63 10.56 19.16
CA LYS A 112 -5.66 9.50 18.94
C LYS A 112 -5.79 9.07 17.48
N LYS A 113 -5.12 9.74 16.54
CA LYS A 113 -5.28 9.51 15.10
C LYS A 113 -4.23 8.54 14.56
N LYS A 114 -4.68 7.46 13.92
CA LYS A 114 -3.81 6.59 13.15
C LYS A 114 -3.34 7.32 11.87
N VAL A 115 -2.03 7.52 11.74
CA VAL A 115 -1.41 8.26 10.61
C VAL A 115 -0.89 7.32 9.54
N LEU A 116 -0.43 6.12 9.96
CA LEU A 116 0.20 5.16 9.07
C LEU A 116 -0.13 3.73 9.50
N SER A 117 -0.24 2.85 8.52
CA SER A 117 -0.27 1.40 8.69
C SER A 117 0.73 0.78 7.74
N LEU A 118 1.65 -0.03 8.29
CA LEU A 118 2.61 -0.82 7.53
C LEU A 118 2.16 -2.27 7.51
N ASP A 119 2.08 -2.84 6.34
CA ASP A 119 1.73 -4.24 6.14
C ASP A 119 3.01 -5.07 5.94
N PRO A 120 3.11 -6.28 6.54
CA PRO A 120 4.30 -7.14 6.41
C PRO A 120 4.60 -7.56 4.97
N VAL A 121 3.63 -7.47 4.06
CA VAL A 121 3.83 -7.75 2.62
C VAL A 121 4.56 -6.63 1.87
N MET A 122 4.76 -5.46 2.49
CA MET A 122 5.44 -4.34 1.84
C MET A 122 6.94 -4.63 1.67
N GLU A 123 7.51 -4.19 0.56
CA GLU A 123 8.95 -4.28 0.34
C GLU A 123 9.71 -3.40 1.34
N ASN A 124 10.81 -3.91 1.89
CA ASN A 124 11.61 -3.33 2.97
C ASN A 124 10.86 -3.14 4.31
N TYR A 125 9.80 -3.90 4.55
CA TYR A 125 9.05 -3.87 5.80
C TYR A 125 9.97 -4.08 7.02
N ASP A 126 10.83 -5.11 7.02
CA ASP A 126 11.72 -5.41 8.15
C ASP A 126 12.71 -4.29 8.43
N LYS A 127 13.24 -3.64 7.38
CA LYS A 127 14.11 -2.48 7.55
C LYS A 127 13.38 -1.31 8.22
N MET A 128 12.11 -1.10 7.85
CA MET A 128 11.28 -0.07 8.45
C MET A 128 10.88 -0.43 9.88
N LYS A 129 10.58 -1.71 10.16
CA LYS A 129 10.30 -2.22 11.51
C LYS A 129 11.50 -1.96 12.43
N ASN A 130 12.69 -2.37 12.03
CA ASN A 130 13.91 -2.17 12.81
C ASN A 130 14.20 -0.68 13.02
N TYR A 131 14.02 0.14 11.98
CA TYR A 131 14.17 1.59 12.10
C TYR A 131 13.23 2.17 13.17
N LEU A 132 11.97 1.74 13.21
CA LEU A 132 11.00 2.22 14.22
C LEU A 132 11.41 1.78 15.63
N LEU A 133 11.89 0.54 15.80
CA LEU A 133 12.37 0.04 17.09
C LEU A 133 13.62 0.80 17.58
N ASP A 134 14.52 1.20 16.66
CA ASP A 134 15.75 1.90 16.99
C ASP A 134 15.55 3.40 17.33
N HIS A 135 14.48 4.03 16.78
CA HIS A 135 14.30 5.49 16.87
C HIS A 135 13.10 5.92 17.71
N ILE A 136 12.24 4.98 18.11
CA ILE A 136 11.07 5.27 18.94
C ILE A 136 11.29 4.63 20.31
N GLY A 137 11.14 5.43 21.38
CA GLY A 137 11.30 4.93 22.74
C GLY A 137 10.34 3.76 23.04
N GLU A 138 10.83 2.80 23.82
CA GLU A 138 10.09 1.58 24.21
C GLU A 138 8.75 1.90 24.88
N GLU A 139 8.66 3.03 25.60
CA GLU A 139 7.45 3.51 26.25
C GLU A 139 6.29 3.83 25.29
N LYS A 140 6.60 4.05 24.00
CA LYS A 140 5.60 4.31 22.94
C LYS A 140 5.23 3.07 22.15
N ILE A 141 5.86 1.93 22.42
CA ILE A 141 5.65 0.68 21.69
C ILE A 141 4.67 -0.21 22.44
N GLU A 142 3.62 -0.64 21.74
CA GLU A 142 2.63 -1.59 22.24
C GLU A 142 2.55 -2.80 21.30
N ILE A 143 2.60 -4.00 21.90
CA ILE A 143 2.47 -5.26 21.17
C ILE A 143 1.12 -5.86 21.50
N ILE A 144 0.29 -6.06 20.47
CA ILE A 144 -1.03 -6.72 20.61
C ILE A 144 -0.95 -8.07 19.89
N THR A 145 -1.09 -9.12 20.68
CA THR A 145 -1.12 -10.52 20.21
C THR A 145 -2.55 -10.98 19.95
#